data_9158b4e9f510a5178f200664ac349050
#
_entry.id   9158b4e9f510a5178f200664ac349050
#
_cell.length_a   1.000
_cell.length_b   1.000
_cell.length_c   1.000
_cell.angle_alpha   90.00
_cell.angle_beta   90.00
_cell.angle_gamma   90.00
#
_symmetry.space_group_name_H-M   'P 1'
#
loop_
_entity.id
_entity.type
_entity.pdbx_description
1 polymer ?
#
loop_
_entity_poly.entity_id
_entity_poly.type
_entity_poly.pdbx_seq_one_letter_code
_entity_poly.pdbx_strand_id
1 'polypeptide(L)'
;MDNIPMRPPKLPGYDFVQMLGSGATATVYLYNQRMPARPLAVKVSAKTLDPRAAALFNREANFMAKLSSHPYILPVYGAGVTSDGHGYIVIEYAP
;
A
#
# COMPACT_ATOMS: atom_id res chain seq x y z
N MET A 1 -8.44 -5.23 -22.60
CA MET A 1 -8.25 -6.00 -21.71
C MET A 1 -7.81 -5.53 -20.47
N ASP A 2 -7.55 -4.42 -20.36
CA ASP A 2 -7.02 -3.85 -19.26
C ASP A 2 -8.00 -3.43 -18.26
N ASN A 3 -9.25 -3.82 -18.40
CA ASN A 3 -10.30 -3.43 -17.46
C ASN A 3 -10.55 -4.46 -16.39
N ILE A 4 -9.68 -5.45 -16.28
CA ILE A 4 -9.81 -6.43 -15.20
C ILE A 4 -9.40 -5.75 -13.91
N PRO A 5 -10.31 -5.63 -12.93
CA PRO A 5 -9.97 -4.99 -11.67
C PRO A 5 -8.85 -5.75 -10.99
N MET A 6 -7.88 -5.01 -10.44
CA MET A 6 -6.85 -5.61 -9.62
C MET A 6 -7.50 -6.22 -8.39
N ARG A 7 -7.18 -7.46 -8.09
CA ARG A 7 -7.64 -8.09 -6.86
C ARG A 7 -6.86 -7.53 -5.69
N PRO A 8 -7.51 -7.32 -4.55
CA PRO A 8 -6.76 -6.88 -3.37
C PRO A 8 -5.71 -7.94 -3.02
N PRO A 9 -4.47 -7.51 -2.76
CA PRO A 9 -3.41 -8.46 -2.43
C PRO A 9 -3.65 -9.12 -1.08
N LYS A 10 -3.21 -10.37 -0.96
CA LYS A 10 -3.22 -11.05 0.33
C LYS A 10 -2.00 -10.60 1.11
N LEU A 11 -2.23 -9.98 2.25
CA LEU A 11 -1.16 -9.48 3.11
C LEU A 11 -1.24 -10.23 4.44
N PRO A 12 -0.17 -10.95 4.84
CA PRO A 12 -0.17 -11.69 6.10
C PRO A 12 -0.45 -10.76 7.28
N GLY A 13 -1.40 -11.13 8.12
CA GLY A 13 -1.76 -10.33 9.29
C GLY A 13 -2.78 -9.24 9.02
N TYR A 14 -3.27 -9.13 7.78
CA TYR A 14 -4.25 -8.13 7.39
C TYR A 14 -5.44 -8.78 6.71
N ASP A 15 -6.62 -8.25 6.95
CA ASP A 15 -7.84 -8.71 6.28
C ASP A 15 -8.40 -7.58 5.42
N PHE A 16 -8.69 -7.89 4.17
CA PHE A 16 -9.26 -6.93 3.24
C PHE A 16 -10.67 -6.55 3.67
N VAL A 17 -11.01 -5.27 3.62
CA VAL A 17 -12.33 -4.76 3.94
C VAL A 17 -13.04 -4.23 2.69
N GLN A 18 -12.46 -3.21 2.05
CA GLN A 18 -13.08 -2.62 0.86
C GLN A 18 -12.08 -1.77 0.10
N MET A 19 -12.39 -1.46 -1.15
CA MET A 19 -11.63 -0.51 -1.93
C MET A 19 -12.04 0.90 -1.55
N LEU A 20 -11.06 1.76 -1.30
CA LEU A 20 -11.30 3.15 -0.96
C LEU A 20 -11.24 4.07 -2.18
N GLY A 21 -10.41 3.74 -3.14
CA GLY A 21 -10.29 4.53 -4.35
C GLY A 21 -9.36 3.88 -5.35
N SER A 22 -9.46 4.29 -6.60
CA SER A 22 -8.64 3.75 -7.67
C SER A 22 -8.31 4.86 -8.65
N GLY A 23 -7.06 4.91 -9.05
CA GLY A 23 -6.57 5.87 -10.04
C GLY A 23 -5.70 5.21 -11.08
N ALA A 24 -5.09 6.02 -11.94
CA ALA A 24 -4.29 5.49 -13.04
C ALA A 24 -3.02 4.79 -12.56
N THR A 25 -2.47 5.20 -11.41
CA THR A 25 -1.17 4.70 -10.95
C THR A 25 -1.27 3.80 -9.74
N ALA A 26 -2.37 3.83 -9.02
CA ALA A 26 -2.51 3.06 -7.79
C ALA A 26 -3.96 2.87 -7.40
N THR A 27 -4.20 1.87 -6.58
CA THR A 27 -5.49 1.63 -5.94
C THR A 27 -5.28 1.62 -4.44
N VAL A 28 -6.20 2.23 -3.70
CA VAL A 28 -6.12 2.28 -2.24
C VAL A 28 -7.23 1.41 -1.66
N TYR A 29 -6.83 0.50 -0.78
CA TYR A 29 -7.73 -0.44 -0.12
C TYR A 29 -7.75 -0.19 1.37
N LEU A 30 -8.87 -0.50 2.01
CA LEU A 30 -8.96 -0.56 3.46
C LEU A 30 -8.73 -1.99 3.91
N TYR A 31 -7.79 -2.18 4.83
CA TYR A 31 -7.53 -3.46 5.48
C TYR A 31 -7.65 -3.30 6.98
N ASN A 32 -8.02 -4.36 7.65
CA ASN A 32 -7.93 -4.44 9.11
C ASN A 32 -6.68 -5.22 9.47
N GLN A 33 -5.80 -4.60 10.25
CA GLN A 33 -4.68 -5.29 10.86
C GLN A 33 -5.20 -6.13 12.03
N ARG A 34 -4.74 -7.38 12.15
CA ARG A 34 -5.25 -8.27 13.19
C ARG A 34 -4.66 -7.99 14.56
N MET A 35 -3.36 -7.68 14.63
CA MET A 35 -2.68 -7.54 15.90
C MET A 35 -1.61 -6.45 15.83
N PRO A 36 -1.79 -5.31 16.48
CA PRO A 36 -3.02 -4.91 17.17
C PRO A 36 -4.14 -4.63 16.17
N ALA A 37 -5.37 -4.82 16.59
CA ALA A 37 -6.51 -4.64 15.69
C ALA A 37 -6.73 -3.16 15.39
N ARG A 38 -6.64 -2.80 14.11
CA ARG A 38 -6.88 -1.43 13.65
C ARG A 38 -7.04 -1.37 12.14
N PRO A 39 -7.83 -0.41 11.64
CA PRO A 39 -7.93 -0.20 10.19
C PRO A 39 -6.72 0.54 9.66
N LEU A 40 -6.26 0.17 8.48
CA LEU A 40 -5.14 0.82 7.79
C LEU A 40 -5.47 0.94 6.31
N ALA A 41 -4.94 1.98 5.67
CA ALA A 41 -5.06 2.12 4.23
C ALA A 41 -3.82 1.51 3.57
N VAL A 42 -4.03 0.78 2.48
CA VAL A 42 -2.95 0.15 1.73
C VAL A 42 -3.02 0.65 0.29
N LYS A 43 -2.00 1.37 -0.12
CA LYS A 43 -1.89 1.88 -1.48
C LYS A 43 -1.06 0.89 -2.29
N VAL A 44 -1.65 0.35 -3.36
CA VAL A 44 -1.02 -0.69 -4.18
C VAL A 44 -0.79 -0.13 -5.58
N SER A 45 0.43 -0.25 -6.10
CA SER A 45 0.75 0.24 -7.43
C SER A 45 -0.03 -0.53 -8.50
N ALA A 46 -0.47 0.16 -9.55
CA ALA A 46 -1.25 -0.44 -10.62
C ALA A 46 -0.41 -1.36 -11.51
N LYS A 47 0.88 -1.10 -11.60
CA LYS A 47 1.80 -1.89 -12.43
C LYS A 47 2.71 -2.73 -11.57
N THR A 48 3.14 -3.87 -12.11
CA THR A 48 4.17 -4.66 -11.46
C THR A 48 5.50 -3.91 -11.53
N LEU A 49 6.34 -4.17 -10.53
CA LEU A 49 7.64 -3.52 -10.43
C LEU A 49 8.73 -4.45 -10.96
N ASP A 50 9.48 -4.01 -11.97
CA ASP A 50 10.71 -4.70 -12.34
C ASP A 50 11.79 -4.38 -11.28
N PRO A 51 12.95 -5.05 -11.31
CA PRO A 51 13.97 -4.84 -10.27
C PRO A 51 14.39 -3.39 -10.08
N ARG A 52 14.44 -2.62 -11.16
CA ARG A 52 14.83 -1.21 -11.09
C ARG A 52 13.75 -0.37 -10.46
N ALA A 53 12.50 -0.59 -10.88
CA ALA A 53 11.36 0.12 -10.31
C ALA A 53 11.15 -0.27 -8.85
N ALA A 54 11.40 -1.53 -8.49
CA ALA A 54 11.30 -1.98 -7.11
C ALA A 54 12.32 -1.27 -6.22
N ALA A 55 13.55 -1.07 -6.70
CA ALA A 55 14.56 -0.36 -5.94
C ALA A 55 14.16 1.09 -5.69
N LEU A 56 13.61 1.76 -6.72
CA LEU A 56 13.12 3.13 -6.57
C LEU A 56 11.94 3.19 -5.61
N PHE A 57 11.03 2.25 -5.71
CA PHE A 57 9.88 2.17 -4.82
C PHE A 57 10.33 2.02 -3.36
N ASN A 58 11.30 1.14 -3.11
CA ASN A 58 11.83 0.94 -1.76
C ASN A 58 12.48 2.21 -1.21
N ARG A 59 13.20 2.94 -2.03
CA ARG A 59 13.81 4.21 -1.62
C ARG A 59 12.75 5.24 -1.24
N GLU A 60 11.71 5.35 -2.04
CA GLU A 60 10.61 6.28 -1.77
C GLU A 60 9.86 5.90 -0.50
N ALA A 61 9.58 4.62 -0.31
CA ALA A 61 8.91 4.13 0.87
C ALA A 61 9.73 4.43 2.14
N ASN A 62 11.04 4.20 2.08
CA ASN A 62 11.93 4.53 3.19
C ASN A 62 11.96 6.02 3.48
N PHE A 63 11.97 6.85 2.45
CA PHE A 63 11.94 8.29 2.60
C PHE A 63 10.62 8.73 3.25
N MET A 64 9.49 8.22 2.79
CA MET A 64 8.19 8.53 3.38
C MET A 64 8.12 8.09 4.83
N ALA A 65 8.67 6.93 5.16
CA ALA A 65 8.69 6.43 6.52
C ALA A 65 9.47 7.38 7.45
N LYS A 66 10.58 7.93 6.97
CA LYS A 66 11.34 8.92 7.75
C LYS A 66 10.56 10.20 7.98
N LEU A 67 9.69 10.55 7.05
CA LEU A 67 8.86 11.75 7.16
C LEU A 67 7.59 11.53 7.98
N SER A 68 7.27 10.29 8.38
CA SER A 68 6.01 10.03 9.06
C SER A 68 5.90 10.69 10.43
N SER A 69 6.98 11.18 11.00
CA SER A 69 6.91 11.98 12.23
C SER A 69 6.54 13.45 11.96
N HIS A 70 6.54 13.87 10.71
CA HIS A 70 6.19 15.24 10.36
C HIS A 70 4.67 15.45 10.52
N PRO A 71 4.23 16.55 11.15
CA PRO A 71 2.81 16.71 11.49
C PRO A 71 1.84 16.78 10.30
N TYR A 72 2.34 17.05 9.11
CA TYR A 72 1.49 17.17 7.92
C TYR A 72 1.59 15.95 6.99
N ILE A 73 2.25 14.89 7.40
CA ILE A 73 2.43 13.69 6.58
C ILE A 73 1.85 12.51 7.32
N LEU A 74 1.01 11.71 6.63
CA LEU A 74 0.40 10.53 7.23
C LEU A 74 1.49 9.53 7.61
N PRO A 75 1.40 8.92 8.79
CA PRO A 75 2.36 7.89 9.19
C PRO A 75 2.35 6.70 8.24
N VAL A 76 3.54 6.22 7.90
CA VAL A 76 3.74 5.01 7.11
C VAL A 76 4.10 3.87 8.06
N TYR A 77 3.29 2.81 8.07
CA TYR A 77 3.48 1.69 8.98
C TYR A 77 4.19 0.51 8.34
N GLY A 78 4.29 0.50 7.03
CA GLY A 78 4.98 -0.58 6.35
C GLY A 78 4.93 -0.40 4.85
N ALA A 79 5.72 -1.20 4.15
CA ALA A 79 5.74 -1.22 2.70
C ALA A 79 6.34 -2.54 2.26
N GLY A 80 6.07 -2.91 1.02
CA GLY A 80 6.62 -4.14 0.47
C GLY A 80 6.22 -4.33 -0.98
N VAL A 81 6.45 -5.53 -1.46
CA VAL A 81 6.08 -5.94 -2.80
C VAL A 81 5.24 -7.21 -2.67
N THR A 82 4.09 -7.23 -3.34
CA THR A 82 3.19 -8.38 -3.29
C THR A 82 3.80 -9.57 -4.00
N SER A 83 3.22 -10.76 -3.80
CA SER A 83 3.72 -11.98 -4.45
C SER A 83 3.67 -11.90 -5.98
N ASP A 84 2.77 -11.09 -6.53
CA ASP A 84 2.67 -10.91 -7.97
C ASP A 84 3.38 -9.63 -8.45
N GLY A 85 4.21 -9.02 -7.62
CA GLY A 85 5.13 -7.97 -8.06
C GLY A 85 4.64 -6.54 -7.95
N HIS A 86 3.52 -6.29 -7.28
CA HIS A 86 3.03 -4.92 -7.09
C HIS A 86 3.60 -4.31 -5.80
N GLY A 87 4.07 -3.06 -5.87
CA GLY A 87 4.50 -2.35 -4.68
C GLY A 87 3.31 -1.90 -3.85
N TYR A 88 3.43 -1.92 -2.53
CA TYR A 88 2.38 -1.41 -1.66
C TYR A 88 2.96 -0.63 -0.48
N ILE A 89 2.19 0.32 0.01
CA ILE A 89 2.54 1.12 1.18
C ILE A 89 1.35 1.10 2.13
N VAL A 90 1.64 0.80 3.40
CA VAL A 90 0.63 0.78 4.46
C VAL A 90 0.70 2.08 5.22
N ILE A 91 -0.39 2.83 5.23
CA ILE A 91 -0.45 4.15 5.85
C ILE A 91 -1.63 4.24 6.81
N GLU A 92 -1.62 5.29 7.62
CA GLU A 92 -2.72 5.53 8.54
C GLU A 92 -4.01 5.76 7.76
N TYR A 93 -5.11 5.18 8.26
CA TYR A 93 -6.43 5.43 7.73
C TYR A 93 -7.11 6.49 8.58
N ALA A 94 -7.46 7.60 7.93
CA ALA A 94 -8.20 8.68 8.58
C ALA A 94 -9.52 8.83 7.84
N PRO A 95 -10.62 8.36 8.45
CA PRO A 95 -11.92 8.46 7.81
C PRO A 95 -12.41 9.91 7.74
#